data_724069feb9af61475068c73964ed2952
#
_entry.id   724069feb9af61475068c73964ed2952
#
_cell.length_a   1.000
_cell.length_b   1.000
_cell.length_c   1.000
_cell.angle_alpha   90.00
_cell.angle_beta   90.00
_cell.angle_gamma   90.00
#
_symmetry.space_group_name_H-M   'P 1'
#
loop_
_entity.id
_entity.type
_entity.pdbx_description
1 polymer ?
#
loop_
_entity_poly.entity_id
_entity_poly.type
_entity_poly.pdbx_seq_one_letter_code
_entity_poly.pdbx_strand_id
1 'polypeptide(L)'
;MNDMTTPNQPEGTQPKSTATADLAAVLAASRQKQKGRWLKRSLVSLVVIAALAGGFYFYSRQGGSEVTYTTQPVKNGDLTVLVTATGSVQPTEQVDISSELSGTVRDVNVDYNSEVKAGDVLAVLDTIKVEADVKSTQAKLDSAKANVVKATADLESAKSSYDRYRNLVQSNVTTQQSLEDARYKYDSAVATKQINEAAVLSAEADLQLAQVNLAKSKIISPIDGVILTRSVDPGATVAASLSAPVLFVIGGDLRQMELQVDVDEADVGQIAVGQKATFTVDAYPDRTFPAEIKQIRFASETTNNVVTYKAILSVDNADLLLRPGMTATADVTVEAVKSTLMVPNAALRYAPPAAETRRNRGLFGMFAPPRMGPRASNQGGGETLTGAKRRVWVLKSGKPSPVVIQVGSSDGQFTQVVSGDLKESDAIITDSTEQSR
;
A
#
# COMPACT_ATOMS: atom_id res chain seq x y z
N MET A 1 22.77 22.92 46.45
CA MET A 1 23.18 24.32 46.47
C MET A 1 21.90 25.10 46.39
N ASN A 2 21.37 25.37 47.57
CA ASN A 2 21.28 26.68 48.21
C ASN A 2 20.20 27.55 47.60
N ASP A 3 19.25 28.13 48.22
CA ASP A 3 18.89 28.35 49.64
C ASP A 3 17.58 29.15 49.59
N MET A 4 16.62 28.82 50.45
CA MET A 4 16.15 29.65 51.56
C MET A 4 15.74 31.11 51.18
N THR A 5 14.54 31.59 51.48
CA THR A 5 14.11 31.96 52.85
C THR A 5 12.69 32.53 52.87
N THR A 6 11.84 32.05 53.73
CA THR A 6 10.82 32.80 54.48
C THR A 6 11.53 33.74 55.48
N PRO A 7 10.94 34.70 56.23
CA PRO A 7 9.60 34.81 56.77
C PRO A 7 9.06 36.24 56.99
N ASN A 8 7.83 36.51 57.42
CA ASN A 8 7.55 37.02 58.75
C ASN A 8 6.16 37.65 58.90
N GLN A 9 5.45 37.22 59.94
CA GLN A 9 4.41 37.94 60.61
C GLN A 9 5.04 38.95 61.59
N PRO A 10 4.34 39.98 62.11
CA PRO A 10 3.64 39.79 63.39
C PRO A 10 2.34 40.61 63.61
N GLU A 11 1.43 40.09 64.45
CA GLU A 11 0.93 40.58 65.78
C GLU A 11 0.49 42.05 65.78
N GLY A 12 -0.60 42.43 66.32
CA GLY A 12 -1.38 42.09 67.49
C GLY A 12 -2.15 43.29 67.96
N THR A 13 -3.21 43.08 68.67
CA THR A 13 -3.64 43.78 69.88
C THR A 13 -5.11 44.21 69.93
N GLN A 14 -5.82 43.48 70.78
CA GLN A 14 -7.01 43.99 71.46
C GLN A 14 -6.61 45.05 72.53
N PRO A 15 -7.48 45.88 73.09
CA PRO A 15 -8.39 45.40 74.09
C PRO A 15 -9.72 46.20 74.40
N LYS A 16 -10.63 45.51 75.11
CA LYS A 16 -11.48 45.83 76.28
C LYS A 16 -12.50 46.98 76.25
N SER A 17 -13.76 46.52 76.52
CA SER A 17 -14.53 46.75 77.81
C SER A 17 -15.25 48.09 78.00
N THR A 18 -16.49 48.11 78.20
CA THR A 18 -17.34 48.11 79.42
C THR A 18 -18.76 48.48 79.02
N ALA A 19 -19.74 47.78 79.29
CA ALA A 19 -20.57 47.59 80.56
C ALA A 19 -21.58 48.71 80.81
N THR A 20 -22.80 48.19 80.89
CA THR A 20 -23.88 48.57 81.84
C THR A 20 -24.80 49.74 81.57
N ALA A 21 -26.06 49.42 81.88
CA ALA A 21 -27.19 50.28 82.26
C ALA A 21 -27.92 50.93 81.06
N ASP A 22 -29.20 50.74 80.87
CA ASP A 22 -30.25 50.91 81.79
C ASP A 22 -31.55 50.16 81.40
N LEU A 23 -32.04 49.48 82.33
CA LEU A 23 -33.30 48.78 82.35
C LEU A 23 -34.34 49.67 82.97
N ALA A 24 -34.99 50.58 82.25
CA ALA A 24 -36.17 51.22 82.78
C ALA A 24 -36.84 52.16 81.69
N ALA A 25 -37.45 51.58 80.74
CA ALA A 25 -38.50 52.30 79.95
C ALA A 25 -39.39 51.32 79.21
N VAL A 26 -39.64 50.20 79.76
CA VAL A 26 -40.68 49.33 79.29
C VAL A 26 -41.81 49.44 80.33
N LEU A 27 -42.85 50.06 79.96
CA LEU A 27 -44.20 49.91 80.48
C LEU A 27 -44.95 51.24 80.46
N ALA A 28 -45.25 51.75 79.32
CA ALA A 28 -46.43 52.60 79.14
C ALA A 28 -46.71 52.81 77.64
N ALA A 29 -47.60 52.08 77.15
CA ALA A 29 -48.64 52.46 76.21
C ALA A 29 -49.17 51.29 75.44
N SER A 30 -49.92 50.49 76.08
CA SER A 30 -50.93 49.65 75.48
C SER A 30 -52.10 50.46 74.97
N ARG A 31 -52.68 50.02 73.94
CA ARG A 31 -53.97 50.37 73.32
C ARG A 31 -53.92 51.51 72.28
N GLN A 32 -53.91 51.14 71.06
CA GLN A 32 -54.96 51.40 70.07
C GLN A 32 -54.43 51.11 68.63
N LYS A 33 -54.96 50.13 67.96
CA LYS A 33 -55.53 50.08 66.60
C LYS A 33 -55.34 48.73 65.93
N GLN A 34 -56.26 47.91 66.18
CA GLN A 34 -56.48 46.65 65.47
C GLN A 34 -57.44 46.87 64.32
N LYS A 35 -57.03 47.58 63.22
CA LYS A 35 -57.78 47.63 61.98
C LYS A 35 -56.95 47.71 60.73
N GLY A 36 -55.59 47.71 60.78
CA GLY A 36 -54.74 47.85 59.59
C GLY A 36 -53.98 46.59 59.20
N ARG A 37 -54.06 45.52 60.02
CA ARG A 37 -53.30 44.30 59.82
C ARG A 37 -53.92 43.31 58.85
N TRP A 38 -55.20 43.36 58.62
CA TRP A 38 -55.90 42.47 57.74
C TRP A 38 -55.75 42.92 56.24
N LEU A 39 -55.82 44.23 55.94
CA LEU A 39 -55.58 44.76 54.61
C LEU A 39 -54.13 44.58 54.18
N LYS A 40 -53.16 44.66 55.08
CA LYS A 40 -51.75 44.41 54.71
C LYS A 40 -51.47 42.91 54.44
N ARG A 41 -52.17 42.00 55.12
CA ARG A 41 -52.06 40.56 54.91
C ARG A 41 -52.74 40.14 53.56
N SER A 42 -53.90 40.72 53.23
CA SER A 42 -54.54 40.45 51.94
C SER A 42 -53.76 41.03 50.73
N LEU A 43 -53.12 42.22 50.93
CA LEU A 43 -52.24 42.78 49.83
C LEU A 43 -50.99 41.94 49.63
N VAL A 44 -50.36 41.43 50.70
CA VAL A 44 -49.20 40.53 50.60
C VAL A 44 -49.59 39.20 49.98
N SER A 45 -50.76 38.64 50.29
CA SER A 45 -51.30 37.44 49.66
C SER A 45 -51.57 37.63 48.17
N LEU A 46 -52.12 38.80 47.78
CA LEU A 46 -52.37 39.12 46.42
C LEU A 46 -51.06 39.28 45.54
N VAL A 47 -50.06 39.92 46.17
CA VAL A 47 -48.72 40.07 45.55
C VAL A 47 -48.01 38.70 45.42
N VAL A 48 -48.13 37.83 46.43
CA VAL A 48 -47.58 36.45 46.34
C VAL A 48 -48.32 35.64 45.27
N ILE A 49 -49.65 35.73 45.18
CA ILE A 49 -50.42 35.04 44.14
C ILE A 49 -50.09 35.60 42.73
N ALA A 50 -49.95 36.94 42.61
CA ALA A 50 -49.52 37.57 41.36
C ALA A 50 -48.08 37.20 40.99
N ALA A 51 -47.18 37.11 41.96
CA ALA A 51 -45.80 36.65 41.71
C ALA A 51 -45.75 35.15 41.35
N LEU A 52 -46.58 34.31 41.94
CA LEU A 52 -46.70 32.89 41.61
C LEU A 52 -47.36 32.70 40.26
N ALA A 53 -48.40 33.49 39.92
CA ALA A 53 -49.06 33.47 38.61
C ALA A 53 -48.12 34.03 37.53
N GLY A 54 -47.36 35.11 37.79
CA GLY A 54 -46.37 35.67 36.91
C GLY A 54 -45.19 34.72 36.70
N GLY A 55 -44.72 34.07 37.79
CA GLY A 55 -43.71 33.03 37.74
C GLY A 55 -44.16 31.81 36.93
N PHE A 56 -45.40 31.36 37.16
CA PHE A 56 -46.00 30.26 36.38
C PHE A 56 -46.22 30.63 34.89
N TYR A 57 -46.66 31.86 34.64
CA TYR A 57 -46.81 32.37 33.25
C TYR A 57 -45.45 32.53 32.54
N PHE A 58 -44.42 32.98 33.27
CA PHE A 58 -43.04 33.07 32.77
C PHE A 58 -42.43 31.70 32.58
N TYR A 59 -42.67 30.77 33.50
CA TYR A 59 -42.21 29.38 33.42
C TYR A 59 -42.92 28.58 32.32
N SER A 60 -44.21 28.86 32.05
CA SER A 60 -44.93 28.22 30.96
C SER A 60 -44.60 28.82 29.57
N ARG A 61 -44.01 30.03 29.55
CA ARG A 61 -43.51 30.69 28.32
C ARG A 61 -42.07 30.35 27.98
N GLN A 62 -41.34 29.66 28.85
CA GLN A 62 -40.05 29.07 28.45
C GLN A 62 -40.31 27.93 27.44
N GLY A 63 -40.59 28.36 26.22
CA GLY A 63 -40.84 27.53 25.06
C GLY A 63 -39.74 26.56 24.83
N GLY A 64 -40.10 25.35 24.40
CA GLY A 64 -39.14 24.35 24.01
C GLY A 64 -38.25 24.89 22.87
N SER A 65 -36.96 24.58 22.91
CA SER A 65 -36.02 24.82 21.85
C SER A 65 -36.62 24.26 20.56
N GLU A 66 -36.78 25.14 19.58
CA GLU A 66 -37.28 24.75 18.27
C GLU A 66 -36.08 24.09 17.53
N VAL A 67 -36.14 22.77 17.38
CA VAL A 67 -35.11 22.02 16.66
C VAL A 67 -35.40 22.15 15.18
N THR A 68 -34.49 22.81 14.47
CA THR A 68 -34.55 22.92 13.01
C THR A 68 -33.78 21.73 12.41
N TYR A 69 -34.45 20.94 11.56
CA TYR A 69 -33.87 19.78 10.90
C TYR A 69 -33.39 20.13 9.51
N THR A 70 -32.14 19.80 9.20
CA THR A 70 -31.60 19.83 7.84
C THR A 70 -31.93 18.51 7.18
N THR A 71 -32.61 18.56 6.02
CA THR A 71 -33.04 17.36 5.30
C THR A 71 -32.45 17.31 3.91
N GLN A 72 -32.17 16.10 3.43
CA GLN A 72 -31.85 15.83 2.03
C GLN A 72 -32.83 14.79 1.47
N PRO A 73 -33.29 14.95 0.20
CA PRO A 73 -34.18 13.99 -0.40
C PRO A 73 -33.45 12.69 -0.75
N VAL A 74 -34.15 11.56 -0.61
CA VAL A 74 -33.74 10.28 -1.20
C VAL A 74 -33.73 10.45 -2.72
N LYS A 75 -32.63 10.03 -3.34
CA LYS A 75 -32.47 10.10 -4.80
C LYS A 75 -32.42 8.69 -5.37
N ASN A 76 -32.95 8.53 -6.57
CA ASN A 76 -32.74 7.36 -7.38
C ASN A 76 -31.69 7.68 -8.43
N GLY A 77 -30.66 6.82 -8.53
CA GLY A 77 -29.56 7.04 -9.45
C GLY A 77 -28.61 5.86 -9.53
N ASP A 78 -27.56 6.02 -10.30
CA ASP A 78 -26.51 5.02 -10.44
C ASP A 78 -25.47 5.24 -9.35
N LEU A 79 -25.15 4.17 -8.62
CA LEU A 79 -24.11 4.15 -7.59
C LEU A 79 -22.92 3.36 -8.10
N THR A 80 -21.76 4.01 -8.17
CA THR A 80 -20.51 3.36 -8.56
C THR A 80 -19.56 3.35 -7.37
N VAL A 81 -19.17 2.18 -6.94
CA VAL A 81 -18.18 2.01 -5.88
C VAL A 81 -16.80 1.92 -6.53
N LEU A 82 -15.93 2.81 -6.12
CA LEU A 82 -14.56 2.92 -6.64
C LEU A 82 -13.56 2.59 -5.53
N VAL A 83 -12.53 1.86 -5.88
CA VAL A 83 -11.32 1.71 -5.07
C VAL A 83 -10.23 2.54 -5.72
N THR A 84 -9.74 3.53 -5.01
CA THR A 84 -8.67 4.41 -5.49
C THR A 84 -7.32 3.89 -4.99
N ALA A 85 -6.39 3.71 -5.92
CA ALA A 85 -5.04 3.26 -5.62
C ALA A 85 -4.01 4.09 -6.40
N THR A 86 -2.85 4.32 -5.79
CA THR A 86 -1.75 5.04 -6.44
C THR A 86 -0.66 4.06 -6.89
N GLY A 87 0.06 4.44 -7.93
CA GLY A 87 1.10 3.57 -8.45
C GLY A 87 1.96 4.24 -9.52
N SER A 88 2.65 3.44 -10.30
CA SER A 88 3.51 3.92 -11.38
C SER A 88 3.31 3.16 -12.68
N VAL A 89 3.46 3.88 -13.78
CA VAL A 89 3.42 3.31 -15.13
C VAL A 89 4.78 2.67 -15.41
N GLN A 90 4.76 1.40 -15.86
CA GLN A 90 5.96 0.62 -16.18
C GLN A 90 5.81 -0.02 -17.56
N PRO A 91 6.90 -0.32 -18.28
CA PRO A 91 6.81 -1.15 -19.48
C PRO A 91 6.40 -2.57 -19.07
N THR A 92 5.71 -3.27 -19.96
CA THR A 92 5.29 -4.67 -19.75
C THR A 92 6.49 -5.60 -19.58
N GLU A 93 7.59 -5.30 -20.29
CA GLU A 93 8.85 -6.02 -20.19
C GLU A 93 9.99 -5.03 -19.94
N GLN A 94 10.76 -5.27 -18.89
CA GLN A 94 11.94 -4.49 -18.53
C GLN A 94 13.08 -5.43 -18.18
N VAL A 95 14.27 -5.18 -18.73
CA VAL A 95 15.45 -5.98 -18.46
C VAL A 95 16.62 -5.09 -18.04
N ASP A 96 17.22 -5.44 -16.92
CA ASP A 96 18.42 -4.80 -16.41
C ASP A 96 19.66 -5.53 -16.93
N ILE A 97 20.50 -4.82 -17.67
CA ILE A 97 21.70 -5.36 -18.30
C ILE A 97 22.91 -5.03 -17.45
N SER A 98 23.62 -6.08 -17.05
CA SER A 98 24.86 -6.00 -16.29
C SER A 98 26.01 -6.67 -17.06
N SER A 99 27.26 -6.40 -16.68
CA SER A 99 28.42 -7.11 -17.21
C SER A 99 28.63 -8.44 -16.50
N GLU A 100 28.87 -9.50 -17.26
CA GLU A 100 29.29 -10.80 -16.70
C GLU A 100 30.82 -10.88 -16.45
N LEU A 101 31.58 -9.98 -17.05
CA LEU A 101 33.04 -9.91 -16.90
C LEU A 101 33.45 -8.57 -16.31
N SER A 102 34.50 -8.63 -15.49
CA SER A 102 35.17 -7.42 -14.98
C SER A 102 36.15 -6.89 -16.03
N GLY A 103 36.10 -5.59 -16.30
CA GLY A 103 36.97 -4.95 -17.27
C GLY A 103 36.69 -3.47 -17.42
N THR A 104 37.46 -2.82 -18.25
CA THR A 104 37.23 -1.42 -18.64
C THR A 104 36.36 -1.39 -19.91
N VAL A 105 35.34 -0.52 -19.90
CA VAL A 105 34.49 -0.32 -21.07
C VAL A 105 35.28 0.48 -22.10
N ARG A 106 35.46 -0.10 -23.31
CA ARG A 106 36.15 0.57 -24.39
C ARG A 106 35.23 1.48 -25.18
N ASP A 107 34.10 0.94 -25.61
CA ASP A 107 33.14 1.64 -26.46
C ASP A 107 31.71 1.44 -25.93
N VAL A 108 30.87 2.46 -26.04
CA VAL A 108 29.45 2.41 -25.81
C VAL A 108 28.74 2.84 -27.09
N ASN A 109 27.93 1.96 -27.68
CA ASN A 109 27.35 2.13 -29.01
C ASN A 109 25.94 2.73 -29.00
N VAL A 110 25.31 2.80 -27.84
CA VAL A 110 23.93 3.26 -27.66
C VAL A 110 23.83 4.35 -26.57
N ASP A 111 22.80 5.17 -26.70
CA ASP A 111 22.54 6.24 -25.74
C ASP A 111 21.08 6.16 -25.23
N TYR A 112 20.70 7.06 -24.31
CA TYR A 112 19.32 7.17 -23.84
C TYR A 112 18.34 7.29 -25.01
N ASN A 113 17.19 6.62 -24.89
CA ASN A 113 16.13 6.57 -25.90
C ASN A 113 16.53 5.96 -27.25
N SER A 114 17.70 5.29 -27.37
CA SER A 114 18.06 4.53 -28.57
C SER A 114 17.20 3.28 -28.67
N GLU A 115 16.66 3.03 -29.86
CA GLU A 115 16.01 1.77 -30.19
C GLU A 115 17.07 0.70 -30.43
N VAL A 116 16.86 -0.47 -29.82
CA VAL A 116 17.76 -1.64 -29.94
C VAL A 116 16.97 -2.89 -30.22
N LYS A 117 17.63 -3.82 -30.94
CA LYS A 117 17.09 -5.15 -31.21
C LYS A 117 17.84 -6.21 -30.43
N ALA A 118 17.20 -7.34 -30.23
CA ALA A 118 17.86 -8.51 -29.67
C ALA A 118 19.11 -8.90 -30.45
N GLY A 119 20.25 -8.98 -29.76
CA GLY A 119 21.56 -9.22 -30.33
C GLY A 119 22.39 -7.98 -30.66
N ASP A 120 21.83 -6.78 -30.60
CA ASP A 120 22.60 -5.54 -30.82
C ASP A 120 23.63 -5.33 -29.71
N VAL A 121 24.83 -4.87 -30.10
CA VAL A 121 25.93 -4.62 -29.17
C VAL A 121 25.77 -3.25 -28.56
N LEU A 122 25.50 -3.22 -27.26
CA LEU A 122 25.30 -2.01 -26.46
C LEU A 122 26.63 -1.36 -26.05
N ALA A 123 27.56 -2.20 -25.56
CA ALA A 123 28.89 -1.77 -25.18
C ALA A 123 29.90 -2.90 -25.36
N VAL A 124 31.16 -2.52 -25.44
CA VAL A 124 32.28 -3.45 -25.61
C VAL A 124 33.31 -3.19 -24.51
N LEU A 125 33.69 -4.25 -23.79
CA LEU A 125 34.82 -4.19 -22.85
C LEU A 125 36.14 -4.19 -23.60
N ASP A 126 37.23 -3.83 -22.93
CA ASP A 126 38.58 -3.99 -23.47
C ASP A 126 38.88 -5.47 -23.67
N THR A 127 39.05 -5.87 -24.96
CA THR A 127 39.23 -7.25 -25.40
C THR A 127 40.66 -7.68 -25.51
N ILE A 128 41.65 -6.77 -25.34
CA ILE A 128 43.07 -7.03 -25.60
C ILE A 128 43.56 -8.25 -24.84
N LYS A 129 43.25 -8.34 -23.56
CA LYS A 129 43.69 -9.48 -22.71
C LYS A 129 42.97 -10.77 -23.11
N VAL A 130 41.66 -10.69 -23.34
CA VAL A 130 40.83 -11.88 -23.66
C VAL A 130 41.15 -12.41 -25.05
N GLU A 131 41.42 -11.54 -26.02
CA GLU A 131 41.89 -11.92 -27.37
C GLU A 131 43.26 -12.59 -27.31
N ALA A 132 44.19 -12.08 -26.49
CA ALA A 132 45.48 -12.71 -26.27
C ALA A 132 45.33 -14.11 -25.64
N ASP A 133 44.38 -14.31 -24.73
CA ASP A 133 44.12 -15.63 -24.16
C ASP A 133 43.55 -16.62 -25.16
N VAL A 134 42.58 -16.19 -25.98
CA VAL A 134 42.08 -17.00 -27.14
C VAL A 134 43.22 -17.44 -28.05
N LYS A 135 44.13 -16.52 -28.38
CA LYS A 135 45.28 -16.83 -29.24
C LYS A 135 46.24 -17.80 -28.58
N SER A 136 46.47 -17.68 -27.26
CA SER A 136 47.29 -18.58 -26.46
C SER A 136 46.71 -20.00 -26.41
N THR A 137 45.42 -20.11 -26.11
CA THR A 137 44.70 -21.40 -26.06
C THR A 137 44.59 -22.06 -27.42
N GLN A 138 44.41 -21.28 -28.49
CA GLN A 138 44.47 -21.81 -29.87
C GLN A 138 45.85 -22.43 -30.16
N ALA A 139 46.92 -21.75 -29.81
CA ALA A 139 48.29 -22.30 -30.01
C ALA A 139 48.54 -23.58 -29.21
N LYS A 140 47.96 -23.70 -28.00
CA LYS A 140 48.00 -24.93 -27.19
C LYS A 140 47.26 -26.07 -27.91
N LEU A 141 46.08 -25.81 -28.44
CA LEU A 141 45.33 -26.79 -29.22
C LEU A 141 46.10 -27.27 -30.44
N ASP A 142 46.70 -26.35 -31.20
CA ASP A 142 47.52 -26.72 -32.38
C ASP A 142 48.71 -27.58 -32.02
N SER A 143 49.34 -27.29 -30.88
CA SER A 143 50.44 -28.12 -30.29
C SER A 143 49.94 -29.52 -29.90
N ALA A 144 48.78 -29.62 -29.25
CA ALA A 144 48.17 -30.92 -28.88
C ALA A 144 47.84 -31.75 -30.13
N LYS A 145 47.27 -31.13 -31.16
CA LYS A 145 47.02 -31.78 -32.45
C LYS A 145 48.28 -32.30 -33.12
N ALA A 146 49.38 -31.53 -33.09
CA ALA A 146 50.67 -31.96 -33.61
C ALA A 146 51.22 -33.18 -32.84
N ASN A 147 51.00 -33.24 -31.50
CA ASN A 147 51.40 -34.41 -30.69
C ASN A 147 50.60 -35.66 -31.08
N VAL A 148 49.30 -35.55 -31.39
CA VAL A 148 48.51 -36.69 -31.93
C VAL A 148 49.04 -37.19 -33.23
N VAL A 149 49.44 -36.28 -34.17
CA VAL A 149 50.08 -36.68 -35.46
C VAL A 149 51.36 -37.43 -35.21
N LYS A 150 52.24 -36.97 -34.30
CA LYS A 150 53.47 -37.67 -33.93
C LYS A 150 53.14 -39.03 -33.34
N ALA A 151 52.24 -39.12 -32.35
CA ALA A 151 51.89 -40.40 -31.72
C ALA A 151 51.23 -41.38 -32.70
N THR A 152 50.53 -40.87 -33.69
CA THR A 152 49.94 -41.70 -34.77
C THR A 152 51.05 -42.29 -35.64
N ALA A 153 52.08 -41.53 -36.04
CA ALA A 153 53.23 -42.03 -36.77
C ALA A 153 54.04 -43.06 -35.96
N ASP A 154 54.26 -42.79 -34.66
CA ASP A 154 54.91 -43.72 -33.76
C ASP A 154 54.15 -45.06 -33.62
N LEU A 155 52.80 -44.99 -33.54
CA LEU A 155 51.93 -46.15 -33.50
C LEU A 155 51.99 -46.95 -34.81
N GLU A 156 51.98 -46.31 -35.96
CA GLU A 156 52.09 -46.96 -37.26
C GLU A 156 53.44 -47.70 -37.41
N SER A 157 54.52 -47.06 -36.96
CA SER A 157 55.86 -47.68 -36.92
C SER A 157 55.91 -48.91 -36.00
N ALA A 158 55.34 -48.80 -34.79
CA ALA A 158 55.26 -49.92 -33.84
C ALA A 158 54.41 -51.05 -34.33
N LYS A 159 53.27 -50.73 -34.99
CA LYS A 159 52.36 -51.70 -35.62
C LYS A 159 53.08 -52.46 -36.73
N SER A 160 53.75 -51.77 -37.66
CA SER A 160 54.52 -52.38 -38.72
C SER A 160 55.59 -53.29 -38.20
N SER A 161 56.27 -52.94 -37.08
CA SER A 161 57.25 -53.80 -36.43
C SER A 161 56.60 -55.04 -35.82
N TYR A 162 55.46 -54.88 -35.09
CA TYR A 162 54.71 -56.01 -34.50
C TYR A 162 54.25 -57.00 -35.58
N ASP A 163 53.66 -56.53 -36.70
CA ASP A 163 53.20 -57.34 -37.80
C ASP A 163 54.35 -58.10 -38.42
N ARG A 164 55.52 -57.47 -38.60
CA ARG A 164 56.74 -58.10 -39.12
C ARG A 164 57.22 -59.23 -38.22
N TYR A 165 57.36 -59.01 -36.85
CA TYR A 165 57.77 -60.02 -35.93
C TYR A 165 56.78 -61.18 -35.83
N ARG A 166 55.50 -60.91 -35.95
CA ARG A 166 54.43 -61.91 -36.01
C ARG A 166 54.63 -62.89 -37.18
N ASN A 167 54.91 -62.35 -38.36
CA ASN A 167 55.17 -63.19 -39.56
C ASN A 167 56.48 -63.94 -39.41
N LEU A 168 57.55 -63.37 -38.81
CA LEU A 168 58.84 -64.04 -38.63
C LEU A 168 58.75 -65.20 -37.59
N VAL A 169 57.94 -65.09 -36.57
CA VAL A 169 57.68 -66.19 -35.59
C VAL A 169 56.93 -67.32 -36.29
N GLN A 170 55.92 -67.01 -37.13
CA GLN A 170 55.22 -68.03 -37.92
C GLN A 170 56.14 -68.81 -38.86
N SER A 171 57.25 -68.15 -39.35
CA SER A 171 58.27 -68.78 -40.21
C SER A 171 59.44 -69.41 -39.39
N ASN A 172 59.34 -69.46 -38.07
CA ASN A 172 60.39 -69.98 -37.12
C ASN A 172 61.75 -69.25 -37.25
N VAL A 173 61.74 -67.99 -37.64
CA VAL A 173 62.98 -67.18 -37.89
C VAL A 173 63.36 -66.34 -36.66
N THR A 174 62.43 -66.13 -35.69
CA THR A 174 62.67 -65.27 -34.51
C THR A 174 62.07 -65.94 -33.25
N THR A 175 62.40 -65.41 -32.06
CA THR A 175 61.93 -65.93 -30.78
C THR A 175 60.54 -65.38 -30.38
N GLN A 176 59.80 -66.16 -29.60
CA GLN A 176 58.50 -65.70 -28.98
C GLN A 176 58.68 -64.43 -28.17
N GLN A 177 59.79 -64.34 -27.42
CA GLN A 177 60.12 -63.12 -26.58
C GLN A 177 60.19 -61.88 -27.46
N SER A 178 60.81 -61.92 -28.67
CA SER A 178 60.90 -60.77 -29.56
C SER A 178 59.52 -60.32 -30.06
N LEU A 179 58.58 -61.24 -30.25
CA LEU A 179 57.18 -60.89 -30.61
C LEU A 179 56.46 -60.24 -29.42
N GLU A 180 56.65 -60.74 -28.23
CA GLU A 180 56.08 -60.14 -27.01
C GLU A 180 56.60 -58.73 -26.77
N ASP A 181 57.87 -58.48 -26.92
CA ASP A 181 58.48 -57.14 -26.85
C ASP A 181 57.90 -56.17 -27.90
N ALA A 182 57.69 -56.63 -29.09
CA ALA A 182 57.09 -55.82 -30.16
C ALA A 182 55.59 -55.52 -29.88
N ARG A 183 54.87 -56.48 -29.29
CA ARG A 183 53.50 -56.30 -28.83
C ARG A 183 53.41 -55.26 -27.75
N TYR A 184 54.22 -55.35 -26.71
CA TYR A 184 54.23 -54.31 -25.65
C TYR A 184 54.51 -52.90 -26.16
N LYS A 185 55.44 -52.75 -27.14
CA LYS A 185 55.70 -51.47 -27.81
C LYS A 185 54.45 -50.97 -28.57
N TYR A 186 53.75 -51.87 -29.28
CA TYR A 186 52.54 -51.52 -30.01
C TYR A 186 51.43 -51.09 -29.01
N ASP A 187 51.17 -51.88 -27.94
CA ASP A 187 50.16 -51.57 -26.96
C ASP A 187 50.47 -50.24 -26.23
N SER A 188 51.73 -49.96 -25.91
CA SER A 188 52.18 -48.68 -25.36
C SER A 188 51.96 -47.50 -26.34
N ALA A 189 52.23 -47.68 -27.63
CA ALA A 189 51.97 -46.64 -28.63
C ALA A 189 50.45 -46.34 -28.79
N VAL A 190 49.60 -47.39 -28.72
CA VAL A 190 48.14 -47.22 -28.70
C VAL A 190 47.72 -46.35 -27.52
N ALA A 191 48.20 -46.69 -26.29
CA ALA A 191 47.89 -45.92 -25.11
C ALA A 191 48.39 -44.45 -25.17
N THR A 192 49.61 -44.27 -25.75
CA THR A 192 50.19 -42.92 -25.93
C THR A 192 49.35 -42.08 -26.89
N LYS A 193 48.85 -42.66 -27.98
CA LYS A 193 47.92 -41.99 -28.91
C LYS A 193 46.65 -41.57 -28.18
N GLN A 194 46.04 -42.47 -27.40
CA GLN A 194 44.80 -42.17 -26.64
C GLN A 194 45.00 -41.03 -25.65
N ILE A 195 46.17 -41.00 -24.94
CA ILE A 195 46.49 -39.90 -24.02
C ILE A 195 46.57 -38.55 -24.77
N ASN A 196 47.22 -38.53 -25.99
CA ASN A 196 47.34 -37.31 -26.77
C ASN A 196 45.98 -36.87 -27.36
N GLU A 197 45.11 -37.82 -27.72
CA GLU A 197 43.75 -37.53 -28.15
C GLU A 197 42.93 -36.92 -27.02
N ALA A 198 43.04 -37.44 -25.81
CA ALA A 198 42.42 -36.82 -24.65
C ALA A 198 42.96 -35.41 -24.35
N ALA A 199 44.27 -35.16 -24.56
CA ALA A 199 44.87 -33.85 -24.43
C ALA A 199 44.29 -32.83 -25.45
N VAL A 200 43.99 -33.27 -26.69
CA VAL A 200 43.30 -32.43 -27.69
C VAL A 200 41.90 -32.02 -27.21
N LEU A 201 41.12 -32.96 -26.70
CA LEU A 201 39.79 -32.65 -26.13
C LEU A 201 39.87 -31.63 -24.98
N SER A 202 40.87 -31.78 -24.09
CA SER A 202 41.09 -30.79 -23.04
C SER A 202 41.41 -29.38 -23.58
N ALA A 203 42.34 -29.32 -24.57
CA ALA A 203 42.73 -28.05 -25.20
C ALA A 203 41.59 -27.41 -26.01
N GLU A 204 40.69 -28.21 -26.60
CA GLU A 204 39.47 -27.72 -27.25
C GLU A 204 38.50 -27.12 -26.26
N ALA A 205 38.34 -27.75 -25.11
CA ALA A 205 37.48 -27.20 -24.03
C ALA A 205 38.03 -25.87 -23.51
N ASP A 206 39.38 -25.79 -23.32
CA ASP A 206 40.03 -24.54 -22.85
C ASP A 206 39.86 -23.41 -23.90
N LEU A 207 39.99 -23.71 -25.18
CA LEU A 207 39.76 -22.75 -26.24
C LEU A 207 38.31 -22.29 -26.29
N GLN A 208 37.37 -23.20 -26.15
CA GLN A 208 35.94 -22.86 -26.10
C GLN A 208 35.64 -21.92 -24.94
N LEU A 209 36.18 -22.16 -23.75
CA LEU A 209 36.03 -21.27 -22.59
C LEU A 209 36.58 -19.87 -22.90
N ALA A 210 37.76 -19.76 -23.47
CA ALA A 210 38.34 -18.48 -23.88
C ALA A 210 37.47 -17.72 -24.91
N GLN A 211 36.92 -18.45 -25.90
CA GLN A 211 36.01 -17.88 -26.91
C GLN A 211 34.68 -17.39 -26.27
N VAL A 212 34.10 -18.12 -25.30
CA VAL A 212 32.93 -17.69 -24.57
C VAL A 212 33.21 -16.41 -23.78
N ASN A 213 34.37 -16.32 -23.14
CA ASN A 213 34.78 -15.10 -22.43
C ASN A 213 34.94 -13.91 -23.39
N LEU A 214 35.47 -14.14 -24.60
CA LEU A 214 35.54 -13.09 -25.62
C LEU A 214 34.15 -12.68 -26.12
N ALA A 215 33.24 -13.61 -26.29
CA ALA A 215 31.85 -13.29 -26.64
C ALA A 215 31.16 -12.46 -25.55
N LYS A 216 31.36 -12.82 -24.26
CA LYS A 216 30.84 -12.11 -23.09
C LYS A 216 31.47 -10.73 -22.88
N SER A 217 32.58 -10.43 -23.55
CA SER A 217 33.15 -9.06 -23.53
C SER A 217 32.30 -8.05 -24.32
N LYS A 218 31.37 -8.53 -25.15
CA LYS A 218 30.38 -7.70 -25.83
C LYS A 218 29.07 -7.78 -25.04
N ILE A 219 28.64 -6.65 -24.53
CA ILE A 219 27.35 -6.51 -23.84
C ILE A 219 26.28 -6.33 -24.89
N ILE A 220 25.34 -7.26 -24.96
CA ILE A 220 24.30 -7.30 -26.01
C ILE A 220 22.92 -7.16 -25.41
N SER A 221 21.97 -6.65 -26.20
CA SER A 221 20.56 -6.62 -25.80
C SER A 221 19.94 -8.03 -25.93
N PRO A 222 19.23 -8.54 -24.90
CA PRO A 222 18.49 -9.79 -25.00
C PRO A 222 17.11 -9.63 -25.62
N ILE A 223 16.55 -8.40 -25.69
CA ILE A 223 15.21 -8.09 -26.19
C ILE A 223 15.23 -6.93 -27.17
N ASP A 224 14.16 -6.82 -27.93
CA ASP A 224 13.86 -5.62 -28.71
C ASP A 224 13.27 -4.55 -27.78
N GLY A 225 13.70 -3.30 -27.90
CA GLY A 225 13.17 -2.26 -27.02
C GLY A 225 13.91 -0.93 -27.13
N VAL A 226 13.76 -0.11 -26.08
CA VAL A 226 14.35 1.23 -25.99
C VAL A 226 15.21 1.31 -24.73
N ILE A 227 16.37 1.91 -24.83
CA ILE A 227 17.25 2.19 -23.67
C ILE A 227 16.59 3.25 -22.78
N LEU A 228 16.17 2.86 -21.57
CA LEU A 228 15.59 3.77 -20.58
C LEU A 228 16.68 4.49 -19.78
N THR A 229 17.69 3.73 -19.33
CA THR A 229 18.82 4.28 -18.57
C THR A 229 20.15 3.72 -19.07
N ARG A 230 21.18 4.55 -19.01
CA ARG A 230 22.57 4.21 -19.28
C ARG A 230 23.41 4.68 -18.08
N SER A 231 24.04 3.73 -17.39
CA SER A 231 24.85 4.02 -16.19
C SER A 231 26.33 3.75 -16.42
N VAL A 232 26.78 3.73 -17.69
CA VAL A 232 28.15 3.41 -18.05
C VAL A 232 28.65 4.35 -19.13
N ASP A 233 29.90 4.79 -19.00
CA ASP A 233 30.61 5.62 -19.98
C ASP A 233 31.87 4.92 -20.51
N PRO A 234 32.35 5.27 -21.73
CA PRO A 234 33.64 4.83 -22.19
C PRO A 234 34.75 5.17 -21.20
N GLY A 235 35.60 4.20 -20.89
CA GLY A 235 36.67 4.33 -19.89
C GLY A 235 36.25 3.94 -18.47
N ALA A 236 34.96 3.71 -18.20
CA ALA A 236 34.51 3.20 -16.90
C ALA A 236 34.98 1.78 -16.63
N THR A 237 35.37 1.49 -15.39
CA THR A 237 35.74 0.14 -14.99
C THR A 237 34.55 -0.54 -14.30
N VAL A 238 34.15 -1.69 -14.80
CA VAL A 238 33.06 -2.52 -14.25
C VAL A 238 33.62 -3.74 -13.54
N ALA A 239 33.10 -4.05 -12.35
CA ALA A 239 33.49 -5.20 -11.56
C ALA A 239 32.28 -6.13 -11.38
N ALA A 240 32.38 -7.34 -11.94
CA ALA A 240 31.31 -8.35 -11.87
C ALA A 240 31.41 -9.26 -10.63
N SER A 241 32.45 -9.13 -9.77
CA SER A 241 32.80 -10.16 -8.80
C SER A 241 32.04 -10.13 -7.47
N LEU A 242 31.40 -9.02 -7.08
CA LEU A 242 30.68 -8.89 -5.78
C LEU A 242 29.21 -8.47 -6.01
N SER A 243 28.99 -7.45 -6.77
CA SER A 243 27.69 -7.02 -7.25
C SER A 243 27.88 -6.41 -8.64
N ALA A 244 27.37 -7.06 -9.67
CA ALA A 244 27.43 -6.51 -11.01
C ALA A 244 26.54 -5.25 -11.07
N PRO A 245 27.11 -4.06 -11.38
CA PRO A 245 26.28 -2.87 -11.53
C PRO A 245 25.40 -3.00 -12.77
N VAL A 246 24.19 -2.44 -12.69
CA VAL A 246 23.32 -2.31 -13.87
C VAL A 246 23.90 -1.23 -14.77
N LEU A 247 24.20 -1.61 -16.01
CA LEU A 247 24.81 -0.73 -16.99
C LEU A 247 23.76 -0.07 -17.89
N PHE A 248 22.75 -0.84 -18.28
CA PHE A 248 21.62 -0.38 -19.09
C PHE A 248 20.33 -0.96 -18.54
N VAL A 249 19.26 -0.21 -18.67
CA VAL A 249 17.89 -0.68 -18.46
C VAL A 249 17.17 -0.55 -19.79
N ILE A 250 16.62 -1.65 -20.28
CA ILE A 250 15.89 -1.71 -21.55
C ILE A 250 14.42 -1.94 -21.23
N GLY A 251 13.55 -1.06 -21.72
CA GLY A 251 12.12 -1.29 -21.77
C GLY A 251 11.73 -1.88 -23.11
N GLY A 252 10.87 -2.88 -23.10
CA GLY A 252 10.32 -3.47 -24.33
C GLY A 252 9.43 -2.50 -25.10
N ASP A 253 8.36 -2.98 -25.71
CA ASP A 253 7.44 -2.12 -26.46
C ASP A 253 6.71 -1.12 -25.54
N LEU A 254 7.08 0.16 -25.65
CA LEU A 254 6.47 1.26 -24.88
C LEU A 254 5.03 1.59 -25.28
N ARG A 255 4.50 0.97 -26.33
CA ARG A 255 3.08 1.10 -26.72
C ARG A 255 2.18 0.26 -25.82
N GLN A 256 2.73 -0.78 -25.22
CA GLN A 256 2.04 -1.63 -24.26
C GLN A 256 2.67 -1.46 -22.88
N MET A 257 1.96 -0.78 -22.02
CA MET A 257 2.44 -0.48 -20.68
C MET A 257 1.59 -1.21 -19.63
N GLU A 258 2.12 -1.30 -18.44
CA GLU A 258 1.40 -1.76 -17.28
C GLU A 258 1.40 -0.64 -16.23
N LEU A 259 0.24 -0.44 -15.58
CA LEU A 259 0.15 0.41 -14.42
C LEU A 259 0.19 -0.52 -13.19
N GLN A 260 1.23 -0.39 -12.38
CA GLN A 260 1.38 -1.12 -11.12
C GLN A 260 0.91 -0.22 -9.99
N VAL A 261 -0.25 -0.54 -9.39
CA VAL A 261 -0.84 0.22 -8.29
C VAL A 261 -0.78 -0.56 -6.99
N ASP A 262 -0.59 0.16 -5.90
CA ASP A 262 -0.56 -0.37 -4.54
C ASP A 262 -1.95 -0.21 -3.93
N VAL A 263 -2.64 -1.34 -3.76
CA VAL A 263 -3.99 -1.42 -3.20
C VAL A 263 -3.88 -1.78 -1.72
N ASP A 264 -4.60 -1.05 -0.87
CA ASP A 264 -4.65 -1.31 0.57
C ASP A 264 -5.24 -2.70 0.89
N GLU A 265 -4.77 -3.34 1.97
CA GLU A 265 -5.27 -4.63 2.45
C GLU A 265 -6.78 -4.61 2.71
N ALA A 266 -7.34 -3.47 3.14
CA ALA A 266 -8.77 -3.33 3.39
C ALA A 266 -9.62 -3.43 2.10
N ASP A 267 -9.06 -3.05 0.95
CA ASP A 267 -9.76 -2.94 -0.33
C ASP A 267 -9.46 -4.08 -1.29
N VAL A 268 -8.35 -4.81 -1.07
CA VAL A 268 -7.93 -5.90 -1.98
C VAL A 268 -8.99 -7.00 -2.13
N GLY A 269 -9.80 -7.23 -1.09
CA GLY A 269 -10.88 -8.22 -1.14
C GLY A 269 -12.04 -7.84 -2.07
N GLN A 270 -12.11 -6.58 -2.52
CA GLN A 270 -13.18 -6.08 -3.37
C GLN A 270 -12.79 -6.04 -4.85
N ILE A 271 -11.48 -6.04 -5.16
CA ILE A 271 -10.98 -6.02 -6.53
C ILE A 271 -10.85 -7.43 -7.12
N ALA A 272 -11.06 -7.54 -8.42
CA ALA A 272 -10.95 -8.79 -9.16
C ALA A 272 -10.36 -8.56 -10.56
N VAL A 273 -9.72 -9.61 -11.09
CA VAL A 273 -9.19 -9.60 -12.46
C VAL A 273 -10.32 -9.37 -13.46
N GLY A 274 -10.07 -8.55 -14.47
CA GLY A 274 -11.04 -8.17 -15.50
C GLY A 274 -11.92 -6.96 -15.15
N GLN A 275 -11.78 -6.37 -13.95
CA GLN A 275 -12.48 -5.12 -13.63
C GLN A 275 -11.88 -3.95 -14.41
N LYS A 276 -12.77 -3.06 -14.85
CA LYS A 276 -12.37 -1.83 -15.54
C LYS A 276 -11.92 -0.78 -14.54
N ALA A 277 -10.90 -0.07 -14.91
CA ALA A 277 -10.38 1.06 -14.16
C ALA A 277 -10.18 2.26 -15.08
N THR A 278 -10.15 3.43 -14.51
CA THR A 278 -9.68 4.64 -15.17
C THR A 278 -8.56 5.21 -14.32
N PHE A 279 -7.55 5.78 -14.94
CA PHE A 279 -6.47 6.42 -14.20
C PHE A 279 -6.09 7.77 -14.79
N THR A 280 -5.52 8.59 -13.95
CA THR A 280 -4.90 9.86 -14.31
C THR A 280 -3.42 9.80 -13.95
N VAL A 281 -2.59 10.50 -14.71
CA VAL A 281 -1.17 10.66 -14.38
C VAL A 281 -0.91 12.12 -14.01
N ASP A 282 0.01 12.35 -13.08
CA ASP A 282 0.32 13.71 -12.60
C ASP A 282 0.77 14.66 -13.73
N ALA A 283 1.34 14.09 -14.80
CA ALA A 283 1.75 14.86 -15.98
C ALA A 283 0.56 15.34 -16.84
N TYR A 284 -0.61 14.67 -16.76
CA TYR A 284 -1.82 14.99 -17.52
C TYR A 284 -3.06 14.88 -16.63
N PRO A 285 -3.29 15.83 -15.69
CA PRO A 285 -4.36 15.74 -14.70
C PRO A 285 -5.76 15.84 -15.32
N ASP A 286 -5.88 16.48 -16.46
CA ASP A 286 -7.17 16.67 -17.16
C ASP A 286 -7.50 15.50 -18.13
N ARG A 287 -6.63 14.49 -18.24
CA ARG A 287 -6.83 13.37 -19.15
C ARG A 287 -6.93 12.06 -18.37
N THR A 288 -8.02 11.34 -18.60
CA THR A 288 -8.24 10.00 -18.06
C THR A 288 -7.89 8.94 -19.09
N PHE A 289 -7.22 7.90 -18.66
CA PHE A 289 -6.82 6.77 -19.47
C PHE A 289 -7.59 5.53 -19.02
N PRO A 290 -8.13 4.73 -19.95
CA PRO A 290 -8.75 3.47 -19.60
C PRO A 290 -7.69 2.41 -19.28
N ALA A 291 -8.01 1.54 -18.32
CA ALA A 291 -7.21 0.39 -17.95
C ALA A 291 -8.09 -0.78 -17.52
N GLU A 292 -7.52 -1.98 -17.45
CA GLU A 292 -8.20 -3.17 -16.97
C GLU A 292 -7.27 -3.96 -16.05
N ILE A 293 -7.77 -4.50 -14.94
CA ILE A 293 -6.97 -5.33 -14.03
C ILE A 293 -6.61 -6.64 -14.73
N LYS A 294 -5.34 -6.81 -15.03
CA LYS A 294 -4.77 -8.03 -15.59
C LYS A 294 -4.45 -9.07 -14.53
N GLN A 295 -3.91 -8.61 -13.40
CA GLN A 295 -3.44 -9.48 -12.35
C GLN A 295 -3.39 -8.76 -11.00
N ILE A 296 -3.61 -9.50 -9.91
CA ILE A 296 -3.38 -9.06 -8.53
C ILE A 296 -2.32 -9.99 -7.95
N ARG A 297 -1.21 -9.43 -7.43
CA ARG A 297 -0.14 -10.24 -6.84
C ARG A 297 -0.55 -10.77 -5.48
N PHE A 298 -0.23 -12.03 -5.18
CA PHE A 298 -0.50 -12.63 -3.87
C PHE A 298 0.48 -12.18 -2.78
N ALA A 299 1.69 -11.77 -3.18
CA ALA A 299 2.67 -11.25 -2.24
C ALA A 299 2.31 -9.82 -1.85
N SER A 300 2.22 -9.55 -0.56
CA SER A 300 2.07 -8.20 -0.03
C SER A 300 3.43 -7.51 0.09
N GLU A 301 3.42 -6.19 -0.04
CA GLU A 301 4.54 -5.33 0.28
C GLU A 301 4.20 -4.51 1.53
N THR A 302 5.19 -4.30 2.41
CA THR A 302 4.98 -3.49 3.60
C THR A 302 5.90 -2.27 3.54
N THR A 303 5.31 -1.11 3.39
CA THR A 303 6.03 0.15 3.36
C THR A 303 5.51 1.04 4.48
N ASN A 304 6.39 1.53 5.36
CA ASN A 304 6.02 2.37 6.51
C ASN A 304 4.91 1.76 7.40
N ASN A 305 4.94 0.45 7.63
CA ASN A 305 3.92 -0.30 8.39
C ASN A 305 2.53 -0.35 7.74
N VAL A 306 2.40 0.00 6.47
CA VAL A 306 1.19 -0.18 5.68
C VAL A 306 1.38 -1.39 4.78
N VAL A 307 0.42 -2.31 4.82
CA VAL A 307 0.41 -3.52 3.99
C VAL A 307 -0.40 -3.23 2.73
N THR A 308 0.24 -3.39 1.57
CA THR A 308 -0.39 -3.20 0.27
C THR A 308 -0.18 -4.42 -0.62
N TYR A 309 -1.07 -4.58 -1.59
CA TYR A 309 -0.99 -5.61 -2.63
C TYR A 309 -0.89 -4.94 -3.98
N LYS A 310 0.07 -5.39 -4.80
CA LYS A 310 0.23 -4.86 -6.15
C LYS A 310 -0.83 -5.40 -7.10
N ALA A 311 -1.63 -4.50 -7.64
CA ALA A 311 -2.48 -4.78 -8.80
C ALA A 311 -1.82 -4.27 -10.08
N ILE A 312 -1.83 -5.11 -11.11
CA ILE A 312 -1.26 -4.81 -12.42
C ILE A 312 -2.41 -4.59 -13.39
N LEU A 313 -2.46 -3.40 -13.95
CA LEU A 313 -3.45 -3.01 -14.93
C LEU A 313 -2.80 -2.91 -16.31
N SER A 314 -3.45 -3.44 -17.33
CA SER A 314 -3.02 -3.27 -18.72
C SER A 314 -3.39 -1.88 -19.22
N VAL A 315 -2.45 -1.23 -19.91
CA VAL A 315 -2.59 0.13 -20.41
C VAL A 315 -2.13 0.19 -21.86
N ASP A 316 -2.98 0.71 -22.73
CA ASP A 316 -2.62 1.03 -24.13
C ASP A 316 -2.00 2.44 -24.20
N ASN A 317 -0.79 2.52 -24.75
CA ASN A 317 -0.03 3.75 -24.93
C ASN A 317 0.33 3.97 -26.41
N ALA A 318 -0.61 3.76 -27.32
CA ALA A 318 -0.38 3.90 -28.76
C ALA A 318 0.20 5.28 -29.15
N ASP A 319 -0.20 6.33 -28.43
CA ASP A 319 0.26 7.72 -28.64
C ASP A 319 1.64 8.02 -28.03
N LEU A 320 2.26 7.08 -27.28
CA LEU A 320 3.53 7.24 -26.54
C LEU A 320 3.55 8.45 -25.58
N LEU A 321 2.38 8.80 -25.02
CA LEU A 321 2.24 9.90 -24.06
C LEU A 321 2.70 9.49 -22.67
N LEU A 322 2.46 8.23 -22.30
CA LEU A 322 2.86 7.69 -21.01
C LEU A 322 4.32 7.27 -21.08
N ARG A 323 5.07 7.67 -20.07
CA ARG A 323 6.49 7.30 -19.94
C ARG A 323 6.69 6.42 -18.71
N PRO A 324 7.63 5.47 -18.77
CA PRO A 324 8.03 4.69 -17.61
C PRO A 324 8.38 5.57 -16.41
N GLY A 325 7.90 5.19 -15.23
CA GLY A 325 8.13 5.93 -13.98
C GLY A 325 7.12 7.04 -13.69
N MET A 326 6.14 7.33 -14.57
CA MET A 326 5.09 8.30 -14.26
C MET A 326 4.22 7.79 -13.11
N THR A 327 3.98 8.67 -12.12
CA THR A 327 3.01 8.42 -11.04
C THR A 327 1.59 8.55 -11.56
N ALA A 328 0.74 7.63 -11.15
CA ALA A 328 -0.67 7.60 -11.55
C ALA A 328 -1.57 7.28 -10.37
N THR A 329 -2.79 7.82 -10.44
CA THR A 329 -3.89 7.48 -9.53
C THR A 329 -4.96 6.75 -10.33
N ALA A 330 -5.28 5.53 -9.92
CA ALA A 330 -6.26 4.68 -10.57
C ALA A 330 -7.51 4.53 -9.72
N ASP A 331 -8.66 4.65 -10.37
CA ASP A 331 -9.98 4.40 -9.80
C ASP A 331 -10.53 3.11 -10.41
N VAL A 332 -10.51 2.04 -9.64
CA VAL A 332 -11.02 0.72 -10.04
C VAL A 332 -12.51 0.65 -9.75
N THR A 333 -13.31 0.34 -10.75
CA THR A 333 -14.75 0.12 -10.58
C THR A 333 -15.01 -1.27 -10.01
N VAL A 334 -15.34 -1.31 -8.72
CA VAL A 334 -15.63 -2.57 -8.01
C VAL A 334 -17.07 -3.00 -8.23
N GLU A 335 -17.98 -2.07 -8.07
CA GLU A 335 -19.41 -2.35 -8.20
C GLU A 335 -20.11 -1.16 -8.86
N ALA A 336 -21.01 -1.44 -9.81
CA ALA A 336 -21.83 -0.45 -10.46
C ALA A 336 -23.29 -0.89 -10.38
N VAL A 337 -24.06 -0.26 -9.50
CA VAL A 337 -25.49 -0.54 -9.31
C VAL A 337 -26.29 0.55 -10.01
N LYS A 338 -27.10 0.16 -11.01
CA LYS A 338 -27.93 1.09 -11.77
C LYS A 338 -29.29 1.26 -11.12
N SER A 339 -29.81 2.48 -11.17
CA SER A 339 -31.19 2.81 -10.76
C SER A 339 -31.54 2.32 -9.36
N THR A 340 -30.72 2.66 -8.38
CA THR A 340 -30.93 2.29 -6.96
C THR A 340 -31.31 3.50 -6.12
N LEU A 341 -32.09 3.26 -5.06
CA LEU A 341 -32.36 4.29 -4.05
C LEU A 341 -31.10 4.53 -3.22
N MET A 342 -30.74 5.81 -3.09
CA MET A 342 -29.52 6.24 -2.39
C MET A 342 -29.88 7.18 -1.24
N VAL A 343 -29.21 6.96 -0.10
CA VAL A 343 -29.33 7.83 1.06
C VAL A 343 -27.97 8.44 1.40
N PRO A 344 -27.90 9.72 1.77
CA PRO A 344 -26.66 10.35 2.19
C PRO A 344 -26.08 9.65 3.43
N ASN A 345 -24.77 9.42 3.47
CA ASN A 345 -24.11 8.78 4.61
C ASN A 345 -24.24 9.59 5.91
N ALA A 346 -24.43 10.91 5.81
CA ALA A 346 -24.72 11.76 6.95
C ALA A 346 -26.01 11.33 7.68
N ALA A 347 -27.05 10.91 6.92
CA ALA A 347 -28.32 10.46 7.49
C ALA A 347 -28.20 9.12 8.25
N LEU A 348 -27.24 8.26 7.89
CA LEU A 348 -26.99 6.99 8.59
C LEU A 348 -26.32 7.19 9.94
N ARG A 349 -25.66 8.32 10.14
CA ARG A 349 -24.96 8.69 11.38
C ARG A 349 -25.81 9.57 12.29
N TYR A 350 -26.90 10.16 11.75
CA TYR A 350 -27.76 11.05 12.51
C TYR A 350 -28.62 10.28 13.51
N ALA A 351 -28.62 10.77 14.76
CA ALA A 351 -29.56 10.37 15.80
C ALA A 351 -30.17 11.62 16.40
N PRO A 352 -31.52 11.75 16.46
CA PRO A 352 -32.13 12.93 17.07
C PRO A 352 -31.71 12.99 18.54
N PRO A 353 -31.53 14.22 19.10
CA PRO A 353 -31.27 14.39 20.51
C PRO A 353 -32.40 13.71 21.30
N ALA A 354 -32.03 12.89 22.27
CA ALA A 354 -33.02 12.22 23.12
C ALA A 354 -33.90 13.29 23.76
N ALA A 355 -35.20 13.27 23.47
CA ALA A 355 -36.15 14.14 24.15
C ALA A 355 -35.95 13.91 25.65
N GLU A 356 -35.40 14.91 26.36
CA GLU A 356 -35.32 14.87 27.81
C GLU A 356 -36.74 14.70 28.34
N THR A 357 -37.09 13.47 28.69
CA THR A 357 -38.28 13.23 29.51
C THR A 357 -38.01 13.94 30.83
N ARG A 358 -38.43 15.22 30.89
CA ARG A 358 -38.48 15.95 32.17
C ARG A 358 -39.26 15.07 33.12
N ARG A 359 -38.56 14.27 33.93
CA ARG A 359 -39.13 13.65 35.11
C ARG A 359 -39.63 14.79 35.97
N ASN A 360 -40.95 15.04 35.93
CA ASN A 360 -41.66 15.94 36.84
C ASN A 360 -41.39 15.45 38.26
N ARG A 361 -40.27 15.90 38.83
CA ARG A 361 -40.06 15.84 40.27
C ARG A 361 -40.98 16.87 40.88
N GLY A 362 -42.24 16.46 41.10
CA GLY A 362 -43.15 17.25 41.91
C GLY A 362 -42.53 17.56 43.26
N LEU A 363 -42.95 18.65 43.87
CA LEU A 363 -42.46 19.21 45.17
C LEU A 363 -42.30 18.17 46.30
N PHE A 364 -42.93 16.99 46.20
CA PHE A 364 -42.83 15.86 47.12
C PHE A 364 -41.57 15.01 47.00
N GLY A 365 -40.74 15.19 45.94
CA GLY A 365 -39.51 14.44 45.75
C GLY A 365 -38.31 14.93 46.57
N MET A 366 -38.45 16.02 47.33
CA MET A 366 -37.36 16.66 48.07
C MET A 366 -37.14 16.05 49.49
N PHE A 367 -38.05 15.18 49.96
CA PHE A 367 -37.98 14.55 51.26
C PHE A 367 -37.75 13.03 51.28
N ALA A 368 -37.40 12.42 50.12
CA ALA A 368 -37.07 11.00 50.05
C ALA A 368 -35.56 10.74 50.27
N PRO A 369 -35.17 9.81 51.21
CA PRO A 369 -33.75 9.46 51.36
C PRO A 369 -33.18 8.81 50.10
N PRO A 370 -31.87 8.98 49.84
CA PRO A 370 -31.23 8.40 48.64
C PRO A 370 -31.24 6.88 48.74
N ARG A 371 -32.11 6.24 47.96
CA ARG A 371 -32.03 4.80 47.77
C ARG A 371 -30.90 4.53 46.76
N MET A 372 -29.83 3.93 47.27
CA MET A 372 -28.83 3.24 46.44
C MET A 372 -29.52 2.04 45.75
N GLY A 373 -30.13 2.29 44.59
CA GLY A 373 -30.52 1.25 43.66
C GLY A 373 -29.38 1.04 42.63
N PRO A 374 -29.24 -0.16 42.06
CA PRO A 374 -28.20 -0.41 41.05
C PRO A 374 -28.31 0.61 39.94
N ARG A 375 -27.12 1.13 39.49
CA ARG A 375 -27.00 2.02 38.33
C ARG A 375 -27.66 1.32 37.14
N ALA A 376 -28.91 1.67 36.84
CA ALA A 376 -29.50 1.36 35.58
C ALA A 376 -28.60 1.99 34.50
N SER A 377 -27.87 1.18 33.78
CA SER A 377 -27.20 1.55 32.57
C SER A 377 -28.23 2.30 31.69
N ASN A 378 -27.85 3.48 31.24
CA ASN A 378 -28.66 4.31 30.37
C ASN A 378 -28.75 3.59 28.99
N GLN A 379 -29.57 2.54 28.93
CA GLN A 379 -30.06 1.99 27.68
C GLN A 379 -31.19 2.90 27.20
N GLY A 380 -30.82 4.00 26.57
CA GLY A 380 -31.68 4.59 25.58
C GLY A 380 -32.01 3.47 24.60
N GLY A 381 -33.29 3.07 24.50
CA GLY A 381 -33.76 1.94 23.68
C GLY A 381 -33.41 2.09 22.22
N GLY A 382 -32.18 1.73 21.87
CA GLY A 382 -31.73 1.44 20.55
C GLY A 382 -31.47 -0.04 20.48
N GLU A 383 -32.39 -0.83 19.93
CA GLU A 383 -32.06 -2.14 19.42
C GLU A 383 -30.77 -1.98 18.60
N THR A 384 -29.71 -2.62 19.03
CA THR A 384 -28.49 -2.78 18.25
C THR A 384 -28.88 -3.59 17.02
N LEU A 385 -29.16 -2.88 15.93
CA LEU A 385 -29.45 -3.49 14.63
C LEU A 385 -28.17 -4.22 14.20
N THR A 386 -28.22 -5.56 14.19
CA THR A 386 -27.11 -6.41 13.81
C THR A 386 -27.08 -6.56 12.28
N GLY A 387 -25.89 -6.48 11.67
CA GLY A 387 -25.72 -6.66 10.21
C GLY A 387 -25.91 -5.37 9.40
N ALA A 388 -26.35 -5.53 8.16
CA ALA A 388 -26.56 -4.42 7.18
C ALA A 388 -27.79 -3.55 7.47
N LYS A 389 -28.51 -3.75 8.59
CA LYS A 389 -29.68 -2.92 8.97
C LYS A 389 -29.22 -1.65 9.64
N ARG A 390 -29.74 -0.51 9.16
CA ARG A 390 -29.49 0.83 9.71
C ARG A 390 -30.81 1.54 9.94
N ARG A 391 -30.82 2.49 10.88
CA ARG A 391 -31.98 3.34 11.14
C ARG A 391 -31.70 4.73 10.57
N VAL A 392 -32.62 5.22 9.76
CA VAL A 392 -32.62 6.59 9.25
C VAL A 392 -33.85 7.32 9.77
N TRP A 393 -33.80 8.65 9.80
CA TRP A 393 -34.87 9.48 10.31
C TRP A 393 -35.45 10.29 9.17
N VAL A 394 -36.73 10.06 8.90
CA VAL A 394 -37.50 10.79 7.87
C VAL A 394 -38.34 11.86 8.54
N LEU A 395 -38.34 13.05 7.98
CA LEU A 395 -39.16 14.16 8.48
C LEU A 395 -40.59 14.02 7.93
N LYS A 396 -41.52 13.47 8.74
CA LYS A 396 -42.94 13.38 8.39
C LYS A 396 -43.75 14.41 9.19
N SER A 397 -44.40 15.34 8.51
CA SER A 397 -45.20 16.40 9.15
C SER A 397 -44.46 17.17 10.25
N GLY A 398 -43.16 17.50 10.03
CA GLY A 398 -42.33 18.23 10.98
C GLY A 398 -41.83 17.43 12.16
N LYS A 399 -42.05 16.11 12.21
CA LYS A 399 -41.54 15.22 13.27
C LYS A 399 -40.61 14.14 12.71
N PRO A 400 -39.47 13.85 13.40
CA PRO A 400 -38.58 12.76 13.00
C PRO A 400 -39.25 11.40 13.23
N SER A 401 -39.40 10.62 12.17
CA SER A 401 -39.89 9.23 12.21
C SER A 401 -38.79 8.26 11.90
N PRO A 402 -38.49 7.26 12.74
CA PRO A 402 -37.46 6.27 12.45
C PRO A 402 -37.96 5.28 11.39
N VAL A 403 -37.12 5.03 10.39
CA VAL A 403 -37.34 4.00 9.36
C VAL A 403 -36.12 3.08 9.40
N VAL A 404 -36.36 1.78 9.47
CA VAL A 404 -35.28 0.78 9.40
C VAL A 404 -35.11 0.37 7.95
N ILE A 405 -33.88 0.50 7.46
CA ILE A 405 -33.49 0.12 6.10
C ILE A 405 -32.39 -0.89 6.13
N GLN A 406 -32.31 -1.68 5.08
CA GLN A 406 -31.15 -2.53 4.82
C GLN A 406 -30.27 -1.82 3.80
N VAL A 407 -29.02 -1.56 4.17
CA VAL A 407 -28.04 -0.87 3.33
C VAL A 407 -27.18 -1.88 2.59
N GLY A 408 -26.77 -1.50 1.38
CA GLY A 408 -25.81 -2.20 0.54
C GLY A 408 -24.50 -1.44 0.41
N SER A 409 -24.00 -1.34 -0.81
CA SER A 409 -22.73 -0.71 -1.15
C SER A 409 -22.79 0.80 -0.98
N SER A 410 -21.62 1.43 -0.73
CA SER A 410 -21.47 2.87 -0.51
C SER A 410 -20.30 3.42 -1.32
N ASP A 411 -20.49 4.62 -1.89
CA ASP A 411 -19.43 5.38 -2.58
C ASP A 411 -18.69 6.38 -1.67
N GLY A 412 -18.95 6.34 -0.34
CA GLY A 412 -18.40 7.29 0.62
C GLY A 412 -19.28 8.52 0.86
N GLN A 413 -20.13 8.93 -0.09
CA GLN A 413 -21.10 10.03 0.05
C GLN A 413 -22.53 9.52 0.20
N PHE A 414 -22.90 8.54 -0.59
CA PHE A 414 -24.20 7.90 -0.58
C PHE A 414 -24.06 6.41 -0.29
N THR A 415 -25.13 5.83 0.24
CA THR A 415 -25.25 4.39 0.47
C THR A 415 -26.51 3.87 -0.20
N GLN A 416 -26.39 2.73 -0.87
CA GLN A 416 -27.50 2.01 -1.47
C GLN A 416 -28.50 1.55 -0.42
N VAL A 417 -29.80 1.67 -0.71
CA VAL A 417 -30.89 1.04 0.05
C VAL A 417 -31.35 -0.20 -0.70
N VAL A 418 -31.05 -1.37 -0.13
CA VAL A 418 -31.44 -2.67 -0.71
C VAL A 418 -32.91 -2.98 -0.40
N SER A 419 -33.39 -2.66 0.81
CA SER A 419 -34.78 -2.82 1.22
C SER A 419 -35.12 -1.86 2.37
N GLY A 420 -36.39 -1.46 2.45
CA GLY A 420 -36.90 -0.55 3.48
C GLY A 420 -38.12 0.22 2.98
N ASP A 421 -38.87 0.84 3.89
CA ASP A 421 -40.05 1.65 3.56
C ASP A 421 -39.62 3.11 3.32
N LEU A 422 -38.77 3.31 2.30
CA LEU A 422 -38.35 4.61 1.79
C LEU A 422 -38.80 4.80 0.36
N LYS A 423 -39.27 6.00 0.05
CA LYS A 423 -39.68 6.40 -1.30
C LYS A 423 -38.73 7.47 -1.82
N GLU A 424 -38.66 7.55 -3.13
CA GLU A 424 -38.00 8.66 -3.80
C GLU A 424 -38.61 10.00 -3.34
N SER A 425 -37.75 10.97 -3.07
CA SER A 425 -38.11 12.30 -2.54
C SER A 425 -38.47 12.34 -1.04
N ASP A 426 -38.44 11.24 -0.29
CA ASP A 426 -38.57 11.30 1.18
C ASP A 426 -37.48 12.22 1.76
N ALA A 427 -37.89 13.14 2.64
CA ALA A 427 -36.94 14.06 3.30
C ALA A 427 -36.24 13.37 4.47
N ILE A 428 -35.01 12.93 4.28
CA ILE A 428 -34.19 12.29 5.34
C ILE A 428 -33.40 13.36 6.08
N ILE A 429 -33.40 13.25 7.42
CA ILE A 429 -32.69 14.18 8.28
C ILE A 429 -31.19 13.82 8.28
N THR A 430 -30.38 14.80 7.92
CA THR A 430 -28.91 14.69 7.91
C THR A 430 -28.26 15.40 9.08
N ASP A 431 -28.95 16.44 9.62
CA ASP A 431 -28.45 17.23 10.74
C ASP A 431 -29.59 17.92 11.49
N SER A 432 -29.35 18.37 12.71
CA SER A 432 -30.29 19.18 13.48
C SER A 432 -29.58 20.28 14.26
N THR A 433 -30.11 21.47 14.20
CA THR A 433 -29.60 22.64 14.94
C THR A 433 -30.61 23.04 15.99
N GLU A 434 -30.22 23.05 17.26
CA GLU A 434 -31.00 23.62 18.34
C GLU A 434 -30.81 25.13 18.37
N GLN A 435 -31.88 25.87 18.07
CA GLN A 435 -31.88 27.32 18.22
C GLN A 435 -32.33 27.64 19.64
N SER A 436 -31.35 27.92 20.52
CA SER A 436 -31.62 28.50 21.84
C SER A 436 -32.10 29.93 21.64
N ARG A 437 -33.35 30.18 22.00
CA ARG A 437 -33.94 31.53 22.08
C ARG A 437 -33.71 32.14 23.46
#